data_55f20533e824ebf97e9b7902c2144965
#
_entry.id   55f20533e824ebf97e9b7902c2144965
#
_cell.length_a   1.000
_cell.length_b   1.000
_cell.length_c   1.000
_cell.angle_alpha   90.00
_cell.angle_beta   90.00
_cell.angle_gamma   90.00
#
_symmetry.space_group_name_H-M   'P 1'
#
loop_
_entity.id
_entity.type
_entity.pdbx_description
1 polymer ?
#
loop_
_entity_poly.entity_id
_entity_poly.type
_entity_poly.pdbx_seq_one_letter_code
_entity_poly.pdbx_strand_id
1 'polypeptide(L)'
;MISKHSSRRLALGASAAVLCLVANVAQAQQSSANMPAMSASAASMHEKGGDAFSQSMMNGMQKMQAMKPSGDTDKDFAMMMRMHHHQALDMAQIELSQGKSGEMKAMARKIISAQKREIAEFDSWVKKHP
;
A
#
# COMPACT_ATOMS: atom_id res chain seq x y z
N MET A 1 53.99 -9.21 -35.61
CA MET A 1 53.91 -10.69 -35.70
C MET A 1 52.43 -11.04 -35.48
N ILE A 2 51.82 -11.35 -36.60
CA ILE A 2 51.17 -12.61 -36.97
C ILE A 2 49.82 -12.76 -36.20
N SER A 3 48.71 -12.42 -36.83
CA SER A 3 47.93 -13.17 -37.85
C SER A 3 47.10 -14.29 -37.26
N LYS A 4 45.81 -14.28 -37.42
CA LYS A 4 44.93 -15.07 -38.28
C LYS A 4 43.50 -14.99 -37.74
N HIS A 5 42.55 -14.43 -38.49
CA HIS A 5 41.68 -15.03 -39.55
C HIS A 5 40.97 -16.31 -39.09
N SER A 6 39.67 -16.24 -39.05
CA SER A 6 38.74 -17.12 -39.78
C SER A 6 37.29 -16.80 -39.37
N SER A 7 36.53 -16.13 -40.15
CA SER A 7 35.69 -16.56 -41.30
C SER A 7 34.49 -17.43 -40.91
N ARG A 8 33.32 -16.83 -41.16
CA ARG A 8 32.12 -17.38 -41.81
C ARG A 8 31.31 -18.45 -41.09
N ARG A 9 30.05 -18.19 -40.81
CA ARG A 9 28.99 -18.71 -41.73
C ARG A 9 27.68 -17.97 -41.45
N LEU A 10 27.14 -17.44 -42.54
CA LEU A 10 25.73 -17.13 -42.71
C LEU A 10 24.90 -18.44 -42.61
N ALA A 11 23.76 -18.37 -41.95
CA ALA A 11 22.62 -19.18 -42.27
C ALA A 11 21.37 -18.33 -42.21
N LEU A 12 20.85 -18.04 -43.38
CA LEU A 12 19.46 -17.66 -43.62
C LEU A 12 18.55 -18.84 -43.21
N GLY A 13 17.42 -18.52 -42.58
CA GLY A 13 16.39 -19.54 -42.33
C GLY A 13 15.14 -18.88 -41.77
N ALA A 14 14.31 -18.34 -42.64
CA ALA A 14 12.87 -18.54 -42.82
C ALA A 14 11.95 -18.11 -41.67
N SER A 15 11.31 -16.99 -41.93
CA SER A 15 9.86 -16.71 -41.81
C SER A 15 8.98 -17.91 -41.46
N ALA A 16 8.17 -17.81 -40.43
CA ALA A 16 6.72 -18.07 -40.49
C ALA A 16 6.10 -18.05 -39.07
N ALA A 17 4.90 -17.53 -39.00
CA ALA A 17 3.92 -17.71 -37.92
C ALA A 17 4.04 -16.83 -36.68
N VAL A 18 3.83 -15.54 -36.87
CA VAL A 18 3.15 -14.69 -35.86
C VAL A 18 1.72 -14.50 -36.37
N LEU A 19 0.86 -15.42 -36.02
CA LEU A 19 -0.61 -15.17 -36.02
C LEU A 19 -1.26 -16.22 -35.10
N CYS A 20 -2.12 -15.77 -34.20
CA CYS A 20 -2.93 -16.51 -33.23
C CYS A 20 -2.41 -16.53 -31.80
N LEU A 21 -2.58 -15.40 -31.07
CA LEU A 21 -2.84 -15.41 -29.63
C LEU A 21 -3.42 -14.04 -29.17
N VAL A 22 -4.57 -13.71 -29.75
CA VAL A 22 -5.46 -12.67 -29.22
C VAL A 22 -6.87 -13.24 -29.08
N ALA A 23 -7.02 -14.23 -28.21
CA ALA A 23 -8.35 -14.69 -27.80
C ALA A 23 -8.23 -15.51 -26.52
N ASN A 24 -8.02 -14.85 -25.37
CA ASN A 24 -8.31 -15.39 -24.03
C ASN A 24 -8.16 -14.33 -22.93
N VAL A 25 -8.77 -13.17 -23.07
CA VAL A 25 -8.89 -12.17 -22.00
C VAL A 25 -10.37 -11.90 -21.62
N ALA A 26 -11.28 -12.79 -22.01
CA ALA A 26 -12.71 -12.58 -21.78
C ALA A 26 -13.38 -13.73 -20.99
N GLN A 27 -12.70 -14.33 -19.99
CA GLN A 27 -13.34 -15.39 -19.20
C GLN A 27 -12.89 -15.45 -17.72
N ALA A 28 -12.57 -14.32 -17.11
CA ALA A 28 -12.28 -14.23 -15.68
C ALA A 28 -13.29 -13.33 -14.92
N GLN A 29 -14.54 -13.26 -15.36
CA GLN A 29 -15.58 -12.44 -14.73
C GLN A 29 -16.91 -13.17 -14.51
N GLN A 30 -16.91 -14.47 -14.25
CA GLN A 30 -18.11 -15.18 -13.81
C GLN A 30 -17.76 -16.35 -12.89
N SER A 31 -17.36 -16.04 -11.68
CA SER A 31 -17.38 -16.98 -10.55
C SER A 31 -17.68 -16.24 -9.24
N SER A 32 -18.76 -15.49 -9.25
CA SER A 32 -19.32 -14.86 -8.05
C SER A 32 -20.70 -15.42 -7.77
N ALA A 33 -20.80 -16.73 -7.57
CA ALA A 33 -22.04 -17.32 -7.06
C ALA A 33 -21.75 -18.72 -6.48
N ASN A 34 -21.22 -18.77 -5.29
CA ASN A 34 -21.61 -19.73 -4.24
C ASN A 34 -20.74 -19.53 -2.99
N MET A 35 -21.02 -18.53 -2.18
CA MET A 35 -20.52 -18.48 -0.82
C MET A 35 -21.66 -18.91 0.11
N PRO A 36 -21.43 -19.87 1.01
CA PRO A 36 -22.43 -20.24 1.99
C PRO A 36 -22.71 -19.05 2.90
N ALA A 37 -24.01 -18.86 3.22
CA ALA A 37 -24.49 -17.80 4.09
C ALA A 37 -23.78 -17.87 5.45
N MET A 38 -22.76 -17.06 5.63
CA MET A 38 -22.19 -16.79 6.95
C MET A 38 -23.19 -15.97 7.75
N SER A 39 -23.39 -16.38 9.01
CA SER A 39 -24.33 -15.76 9.95
C SER A 39 -24.31 -14.24 9.86
N ALA A 40 -25.45 -13.61 9.67
CA ALA A 40 -25.62 -12.16 9.48
C ALA A 40 -24.95 -11.29 10.57
N SER A 41 -24.73 -11.85 11.77
CA SER A 41 -24.01 -11.19 12.85
C SER A 41 -22.49 -11.09 12.62
N ALA A 42 -21.87 -12.10 11.99
CA ALA A 42 -20.44 -12.05 11.68
C ALA A 42 -20.15 -11.17 10.48
N ALA A 43 -21.05 -11.13 9.48
CA ALA A 43 -20.95 -10.26 8.32
C ALA A 43 -21.03 -8.78 8.72
N SER A 44 -21.97 -8.39 9.58
CA SER A 44 -22.16 -7.01 10.04
C SER A 44 -20.96 -6.46 10.84
N MET A 45 -20.24 -7.31 11.58
CA MET A 45 -19.04 -6.89 12.29
C MET A 45 -17.82 -6.80 11.37
N HIS A 46 -17.78 -7.56 10.29
CA HIS A 46 -16.70 -7.51 9.30
C HIS A 46 -16.82 -6.29 8.39
N GLU A 47 -18.05 -5.91 8.02
CA GLU A 47 -18.33 -4.66 7.32
C GLU A 47 -17.87 -3.43 8.11
N LYS A 48 -18.25 -3.33 9.39
CA LYS A 48 -17.89 -2.16 10.23
C LYS A 48 -16.39 -1.94 10.39
N GLY A 49 -15.60 -3.01 10.50
CA GLY A 49 -14.14 -2.91 10.57
C GLY A 49 -13.52 -2.46 9.26
N GLY A 50 -13.97 -3.04 8.13
CA GLY A 50 -13.55 -2.65 6.78
C GLY A 50 -13.88 -1.20 6.46
N ASP A 51 -15.08 -0.76 6.83
CA ASP A 51 -15.53 0.63 6.64
C ASP A 51 -14.70 1.60 7.47
N ALA A 52 -14.37 1.27 8.73
CA ALA A 52 -13.56 2.12 9.58
C ALA A 52 -12.12 2.30 9.03
N PHE A 53 -11.50 1.22 8.54
CA PHE A 53 -10.19 1.32 7.89
C PHE A 53 -10.26 2.13 6.59
N SER A 54 -11.25 1.86 5.74
CA SER A 54 -11.45 2.60 4.48
C SER A 54 -11.65 4.09 4.75
N GLN A 55 -12.48 4.44 5.72
CA GLN A 55 -12.72 5.83 6.11
C GLN A 55 -11.45 6.49 6.65
N SER A 56 -10.68 5.80 7.50
CA SER A 56 -9.40 6.30 8.01
C SER A 56 -8.41 6.56 6.89
N MET A 57 -8.29 5.63 5.93
CA MET A 57 -7.41 5.78 4.76
C MET A 57 -7.82 6.96 3.89
N MET A 58 -9.11 7.10 3.58
CA MET A 58 -9.62 8.23 2.77
C MET A 58 -9.35 9.57 3.46
N ASN A 59 -9.57 9.66 4.75
CA ASN A 59 -9.30 10.87 5.54
C ASN A 59 -7.79 11.21 5.53
N GLY A 60 -6.92 10.20 5.67
CA GLY A 60 -5.48 10.39 5.60
C GLY A 60 -5.02 10.89 4.24
N MET A 61 -5.50 10.26 3.15
CA MET A 61 -5.20 10.70 1.77
C MET A 61 -5.66 12.14 1.52
N GLN A 62 -6.86 12.50 1.96
CA GLN A 62 -7.39 13.84 1.79
C GLN A 62 -6.55 14.89 2.51
N LYS A 63 -6.11 14.60 3.73
CA LYS A 63 -5.18 15.47 4.48
C LYS A 63 -3.84 15.63 3.76
N MET A 64 -3.29 14.54 3.22
CA MET A 64 -2.02 14.58 2.48
C MET A 64 -2.15 15.38 1.17
N GLN A 65 -3.24 15.22 0.43
CA GLN A 65 -3.51 15.98 -0.79
C GLN A 65 -3.72 17.48 -0.53
N ALA A 66 -4.27 17.84 0.63
CA ALA A 66 -4.47 19.23 1.02
C ALA A 66 -3.19 19.92 1.49
N MET A 67 -2.11 19.18 1.72
CA MET A 67 -0.83 19.76 2.12
C MET A 67 -0.18 20.52 0.97
N LYS A 68 0.20 21.76 1.23
CA LYS A 68 0.96 22.57 0.27
C LYS A 68 2.44 22.41 0.56
N PRO A 69 3.26 22.10 -0.47
CA PRO A 69 4.71 22.07 -0.31
C PRO A 69 5.24 23.43 0.17
N SER A 70 6.16 23.39 1.13
CA SER A 70 6.81 24.61 1.65
C SER A 70 7.95 25.11 0.74
N GLY A 71 8.47 24.22 -0.13
CA GLY A 71 9.67 24.44 -0.93
C GLY A 71 10.96 24.01 -0.22
N ASP A 72 10.86 23.59 1.04
CA ASP A 72 11.96 23.00 1.81
C ASP A 72 11.72 21.49 1.95
N THR A 73 12.63 20.70 1.41
CA THR A 73 12.50 19.23 1.36
C THR A 73 12.45 18.61 2.75
N ASP A 74 13.24 19.09 3.69
CA ASP A 74 13.30 18.55 5.05
C ASP A 74 12.01 18.87 5.82
N LYS A 75 11.51 20.08 5.65
CA LYS A 75 10.24 20.51 6.24
C LYS A 75 9.05 19.75 5.64
N ASP A 76 9.02 19.60 4.33
CA ASP A 76 7.97 18.83 3.64
C ASP A 76 8.00 17.37 4.06
N PHE A 77 9.18 16.76 4.16
CA PHE A 77 9.36 15.40 4.68
C PHE A 77 8.83 15.26 6.11
N ALA A 78 9.24 16.14 7.02
CA ALA A 78 8.81 16.10 8.40
C ALA A 78 7.27 16.23 8.54
N MET A 79 6.66 17.14 7.78
CA MET A 79 5.22 17.34 7.78
C MET A 79 4.46 16.14 7.19
N MET A 80 4.94 15.56 6.09
CA MET A 80 4.34 14.38 5.47
C MET A 80 4.44 13.16 6.37
N MET A 81 5.62 12.89 6.93
CA MET A 81 5.84 11.75 7.82
C MET A 81 5.00 11.86 9.09
N ARG A 82 4.90 13.04 9.67
CA ARG A 82 4.03 13.30 10.80
C ARG A 82 2.56 12.94 10.51
N MET A 83 2.03 13.35 9.35
CA MET A 83 0.66 13.00 8.95
C MET A 83 0.50 11.49 8.72
N HIS A 84 1.47 10.85 8.08
CA HIS A 84 1.48 9.41 7.86
C HIS A 84 1.47 8.64 9.19
N HIS A 85 2.23 9.11 10.19
CA HIS A 85 2.26 8.51 11.51
C HIS A 85 0.95 8.69 12.27
N HIS A 86 0.28 9.83 12.15
CA HIS A 86 -1.07 10.00 12.68
C HIS A 86 -2.06 9.02 12.06
N GLN A 87 -1.98 8.79 10.74
CA GLN A 87 -2.84 7.80 10.09
C GLN A 87 -2.56 6.37 10.58
N ALA A 88 -1.30 6.01 10.79
CA ALA A 88 -0.93 4.72 11.37
C ALA A 88 -1.47 4.55 12.80
N LEU A 89 -1.50 5.63 13.59
CA LEU A 89 -2.13 5.66 14.92
C LEU A 89 -3.63 5.37 14.84
N ASP A 90 -4.35 6.04 13.94
CA ASP A 90 -5.79 5.85 13.76
C ASP A 90 -6.09 4.39 13.37
N MET A 91 -5.35 3.83 12.44
CA MET A 91 -5.48 2.43 12.03
C MET A 91 -5.21 1.45 13.18
N ALA A 92 -4.17 1.69 13.97
CA ALA A 92 -3.84 0.84 15.11
C ALA A 92 -4.91 0.93 16.21
N GLN A 93 -5.57 2.07 16.40
CA GLN A 93 -6.71 2.22 17.31
C GLN A 93 -7.94 1.46 16.85
N ILE A 94 -8.21 1.45 15.53
CA ILE A 94 -9.28 0.65 14.94
C ILE A 94 -9.03 -0.84 15.22
N GLU A 95 -7.80 -1.32 15.01
CA GLU A 95 -7.43 -2.71 15.31
C GLU A 95 -7.64 -3.04 16.80
N LEU A 96 -7.24 -2.15 17.72
CA LEU A 96 -7.46 -2.38 19.16
C LEU A 96 -8.94 -2.48 19.52
N SER A 97 -9.79 -1.66 18.90
CA SER A 97 -11.22 -1.59 19.24
C SER A 97 -12.04 -2.69 18.57
N GLN A 98 -11.72 -3.01 17.31
CA GLN A 98 -12.57 -3.86 16.45
C GLN A 98 -11.91 -5.19 16.05
N GLY A 99 -10.59 -5.30 16.14
CA GLY A 99 -9.84 -6.52 15.82
C GLY A 99 -10.23 -7.67 16.71
N LYS A 100 -10.05 -8.90 16.23
CA LYS A 100 -10.35 -10.13 16.97
C LYS A 100 -9.08 -10.87 17.42
N SER A 101 -7.97 -10.68 16.69
CA SER A 101 -6.71 -11.36 17.00
C SER A 101 -5.98 -10.68 18.15
N GLY A 102 -5.70 -11.44 19.20
CA GLY A 102 -4.89 -10.98 20.33
C GLY A 102 -3.48 -10.58 19.91
N GLU A 103 -2.91 -11.27 18.93
CA GLU A 103 -1.59 -10.99 18.35
C GLU A 103 -1.60 -9.65 17.61
N MET A 104 -2.57 -9.40 16.74
CA MET A 104 -2.70 -8.14 16.01
C MET A 104 -2.95 -6.98 16.98
N LYS A 105 -3.79 -7.14 17.99
CA LYS A 105 -3.96 -6.13 19.05
C LYS A 105 -2.66 -5.85 19.82
N ALA A 106 -1.85 -6.88 20.08
CA ALA A 106 -0.55 -6.68 20.72
C ALA A 106 0.41 -5.87 19.80
N MET A 107 0.38 -6.16 18.51
CA MET A 107 1.14 -5.41 17.49
C MET A 107 0.65 -3.97 17.38
N ALA A 108 -0.65 -3.73 17.34
CA ALA A 108 -1.25 -2.41 17.32
C ALA A 108 -0.83 -1.54 18.53
N ARG A 109 -0.77 -2.12 19.73
CA ARG A 109 -0.24 -1.40 20.92
C ARG A 109 1.21 -0.96 20.75
N LYS A 110 2.07 -1.81 20.16
CA LYS A 110 3.47 -1.45 19.88
C LYS A 110 3.56 -0.33 18.85
N ILE A 111 2.75 -0.40 17.78
CA ILE A 111 2.65 0.66 16.77
C ILE A 111 2.25 1.98 17.43
N ILE A 112 1.20 2.00 18.22
CA ILE A 112 0.74 3.22 18.92
C ILE A 112 1.87 3.84 19.76
N SER A 113 2.60 3.02 20.51
CA SER A 113 3.71 3.54 21.33
C SER A 113 4.85 4.12 20.49
N ALA A 114 5.23 3.45 19.39
CA ALA A 114 6.27 3.92 18.48
C ALA A 114 5.85 5.21 17.77
N GLN A 115 4.66 5.22 17.15
CA GLN A 115 4.16 6.36 16.38
C GLN A 115 4.01 7.63 17.24
N LYS A 116 3.56 7.51 18.49
CA LYS A 116 3.48 8.66 19.41
C LYS A 116 4.84 9.31 19.68
N ARG A 117 5.90 8.52 19.83
CA ARG A 117 7.25 9.06 20.02
C ARG A 117 7.74 9.78 18.76
N GLU A 118 7.60 9.14 17.61
CA GLU A 118 8.06 9.69 16.34
C GLU A 118 7.29 10.96 15.95
N ILE A 119 5.98 11.02 16.20
CA ILE A 119 5.20 12.25 16.02
C ILE A 119 5.75 13.37 16.88
N ALA A 120 6.07 13.11 18.16
CA ALA A 120 6.64 14.13 19.04
C ALA A 120 8.04 14.61 18.56
N GLU A 121 8.82 13.73 17.96
CA GLU A 121 10.11 14.08 17.35
C GLU A 121 9.92 15.01 16.15
N PHE A 122 9.00 14.68 15.23
CA PHE A 122 8.65 15.53 14.09
C PHE A 122 8.07 16.89 14.55
N ASP A 123 7.17 16.89 15.53
CA ASP A 123 6.63 18.13 16.10
C ASP A 123 7.74 19.03 16.68
N SER A 124 8.68 18.43 17.41
CA SER A 124 9.83 19.15 17.96
C SER A 124 10.72 19.72 16.87
N TRP A 125 10.97 18.93 15.81
CA TRP A 125 11.80 19.37 14.69
C TRP A 125 11.15 20.52 13.93
N VAL A 126 9.87 20.40 13.54
CA VAL A 126 9.11 21.44 12.82
C VAL A 126 9.05 22.75 13.63
N LYS A 127 8.89 22.65 14.96
CA LYS A 127 8.88 23.84 15.85
C LYS A 127 10.20 24.60 15.84
N LYS A 128 11.32 23.91 15.65
CA LYS A 128 12.67 24.53 15.62
C LYS A 128 13.05 25.06 14.24
N HIS A 129 12.29 24.68 13.20
CA HIS A 129 12.53 25.06 11.80
C HIS A 129 11.25 25.68 11.21
N PRO A 130 10.88 26.90 11.63
CA PRO A 130 9.62 27.57 11.30
C PRO A 130 9.52 27.93 9.80
#